data_098a75f2944d44fb069fdad8d49197f4
#
_entry.id   098a75f2944d44fb069fdad8d49197f4
#
_cell.length_a   1.000
_cell.length_b   1.000
_cell.length_c   1.000
_cell.angle_alpha   90.00
_cell.angle_beta   90.00
_cell.angle_gamma   90.00
#
_symmetry.space_group_name_H-M   'P 1'
#
loop_
_entity.id
_entity.type
_entity.pdbx_description
1 polymer ?
#
loop_
_entity_poly.entity_id
_entity_poly.type
_entity_poly.pdbx_seq_one_letter_code
_entity_poly.pdbx_strand_id
1 'polypeptide(L)'
;MNRNTIRWVVAVLMLLALALGLSCPAIVEAESVKLPMDFTKGGVKTDKENWTYDGKIPTAYKDSTIEVTSEKSSVTAKVKGKNVKHEVWVVRIRIQDPSQLRTAVSKDTYNGRGQAKGEDIAKSKNAVAAMNGDFFKYENDVGYVVRQGEFIRDATDTKRKKKGQPICFDMLVVDNEGDFYVVPQARTKEIEAFIEETLTPQGRTVMDTFNLGPALVIDGEVQDIASSQAAQQGAYQWNYPQQRIALVQTGHLEYAIVEAFGQTDSTAGLTLMEFAELIAEKVPDAKIAYNFDGGGSTNLILNGKKICKTPGLREITDIIYFASAEGYVEE
;
A
#
# COMPACT_ATOMS: atom_id res chain seq x y z
N MET A 1 -5.00 13.88 -52.99
CA MET A 1 -4.30 12.60 -53.21
C MET A 1 -5.32 11.48 -53.02
N ASN A 2 -5.48 10.58 -54.00
CA ASN A 2 -6.54 9.57 -54.03
C ASN A 2 -6.21 8.43 -53.01
N ARG A 3 -7.23 7.87 -52.34
CA ARG A 3 -7.06 6.78 -51.33
C ARG A 3 -6.23 5.59 -51.82
N ASN A 4 -6.23 5.33 -53.12
CA ASN A 4 -5.43 4.26 -53.73
C ASN A 4 -3.93 4.62 -53.79
N THR A 5 -3.57 5.88 -53.98
CA THR A 5 -2.17 6.34 -54.00
C THR A 5 -1.54 6.23 -52.64
N ILE A 6 -2.30 6.52 -51.55
CA ILE A 6 -1.81 6.38 -50.16
C ILE A 6 -1.56 4.90 -49.79
N ARG A 7 -2.43 4.00 -50.25
CA ARG A 7 -2.26 2.54 -50.03
C ARG A 7 -1.01 1.98 -50.71
N TRP A 8 -0.69 2.44 -51.92
CA TRP A 8 0.51 2.01 -52.62
C TRP A 8 1.80 2.57 -51.97
N VAL A 9 1.80 3.81 -51.51
CA VAL A 9 2.94 4.39 -50.82
C VAL A 9 3.22 3.70 -49.50
N VAL A 10 2.18 3.36 -48.72
CA VAL A 10 2.34 2.59 -47.46
C VAL A 10 2.82 1.17 -47.73
N ALA A 11 2.32 0.48 -48.75
CA ALA A 11 2.78 -0.85 -49.13
C ALA A 11 4.23 -0.89 -49.60
N VAL A 12 4.68 0.11 -50.36
CA VAL A 12 6.06 0.23 -50.83
C VAL A 12 7.00 0.57 -49.69
N LEU A 13 6.59 1.40 -48.72
CA LEU A 13 7.37 1.69 -47.51
C LEU A 13 7.51 0.47 -46.59
N MET A 14 6.47 -0.37 -46.47
CA MET A 14 6.55 -1.63 -45.73
C MET A 14 7.47 -2.67 -46.44
N LEU A 15 7.44 -2.74 -47.75
CA LEU A 15 8.31 -3.66 -48.52
C LEU A 15 9.77 -3.18 -48.49
N LEU A 16 10.03 -1.88 -48.47
CA LEU A 16 11.40 -1.35 -48.35
C LEU A 16 11.98 -1.55 -46.93
N ALA A 17 11.15 -1.52 -45.89
CA ALA A 17 11.56 -1.84 -44.52
C ALA A 17 11.95 -3.32 -44.36
N LEU A 18 11.25 -4.24 -45.06
CA LEU A 18 11.58 -5.65 -45.09
C LEU A 18 12.87 -5.94 -45.93
N ALA A 19 13.17 -5.14 -46.94
CA ALA A 19 14.33 -5.32 -47.79
C ALA A 19 15.66 -4.79 -47.20
N LEU A 20 15.57 -3.89 -46.21
CA LEU A 20 16.72 -3.27 -45.55
C LEU A 20 17.21 -4.03 -44.31
N GLY A 21 16.60 -5.18 -43.98
CA GLY A 21 17.06 -6.00 -42.83
C GLY A 21 17.11 -5.23 -41.51
N LEU A 22 16.30 -4.15 -41.36
CA LEU A 22 16.09 -3.49 -40.07
C LEU A 22 15.33 -4.46 -39.19
N SER A 23 16.03 -5.41 -38.58
CA SER A 23 15.54 -6.08 -37.41
C SER A 23 15.30 -4.99 -36.37
N CYS A 24 14.03 -4.68 -36.15
CA CYS A 24 13.65 -4.01 -34.91
C CYS A 24 14.29 -4.84 -33.79
N PRO A 25 15.17 -4.30 -32.94
CA PRO A 25 15.62 -5.07 -31.80
C PRO A 25 14.35 -5.51 -31.08
N ALA A 26 14.13 -6.82 -30.98
CA ALA A 26 13.13 -7.34 -30.07
C ALA A 26 13.46 -6.69 -28.73
N ILE A 27 12.55 -5.88 -28.20
CA ILE A 27 12.63 -5.47 -26.81
C ILE A 27 12.50 -6.80 -26.07
N VAL A 28 13.63 -7.37 -25.68
CA VAL A 28 13.66 -8.45 -24.71
C VAL A 28 13.18 -7.76 -23.44
N GLU A 29 11.89 -7.88 -23.13
CA GLU A 29 11.42 -7.59 -21.78
C GLU A 29 12.30 -8.43 -20.88
N ALA A 30 13.09 -7.76 -20.06
CA ALA A 30 13.87 -8.45 -19.04
C ALA A 30 12.85 -9.21 -18.19
N GLU A 31 13.03 -10.54 -18.13
CA GLU A 31 12.16 -11.39 -17.32
C GLU A 31 12.14 -10.83 -15.90
N SER A 32 10.95 -10.51 -15.36
CA SER A 32 10.82 -9.92 -14.04
C SER A 32 11.38 -10.88 -13.00
N VAL A 33 12.30 -10.42 -12.18
CA VAL A 33 12.91 -11.24 -11.13
C VAL A 33 11.91 -11.38 -9.99
N LYS A 34 11.38 -12.58 -9.81
CA LYS A 34 10.37 -12.91 -8.82
C LYS A 34 10.97 -13.33 -7.48
N LEU A 35 10.57 -12.68 -6.39
CA LEU A 35 10.94 -13.10 -5.05
C LEU A 35 10.09 -14.29 -4.58
N PRO A 36 10.65 -15.21 -3.78
CA PRO A 36 9.88 -16.36 -3.27
C PRO A 36 8.76 -15.91 -2.36
N MET A 37 7.60 -16.55 -2.48
CA MET A 37 6.44 -16.32 -1.61
C MET A 37 6.60 -17.04 -0.27
N ASP A 38 7.65 -16.74 0.43
CA ASP A 38 7.98 -17.23 1.76
C ASP A 38 8.07 -16.02 2.71
N PHE A 39 7.13 -15.89 3.62
CA PHE A 39 7.06 -14.76 4.54
C PHE A 39 8.23 -14.69 5.54
N THR A 40 8.99 -15.78 5.71
CA THR A 40 10.20 -15.79 6.55
C THR A 40 11.37 -15.13 5.84
N LYS A 41 11.37 -15.11 4.49
CA LYS A 41 12.39 -14.49 3.67
C LYS A 41 12.05 -13.03 3.36
N GLY A 42 13.06 -12.20 3.26
CA GLY A 42 12.94 -10.80 2.84
C GLY A 42 13.31 -10.59 1.38
N GLY A 43 13.48 -9.32 1.00
CA GLY A 43 14.07 -8.93 -0.26
C GLY A 43 15.58 -9.05 -0.29
N VAL A 44 16.16 -8.74 -1.43
CA VAL A 44 17.61 -8.65 -1.60
C VAL A 44 18.14 -7.44 -0.81
N LYS A 45 19.32 -7.57 -0.25
CA LYS A 45 19.98 -6.48 0.46
C LYS A 45 20.32 -5.36 -0.53
N THR A 46 19.89 -4.15 -0.20
CA THR A 46 20.12 -2.98 -1.04
C THR A 46 21.56 -2.51 -1.04
N ASP A 47 22.06 -2.09 -2.19
CA ASP A 47 23.36 -1.46 -2.29
C ASP A 47 23.31 0.00 -1.82
N LYS A 48 24.34 0.40 -1.07
CA LYS A 48 24.41 1.73 -0.49
C LYS A 48 24.47 2.84 -1.54
N GLU A 49 25.05 2.55 -2.68
CA GLU A 49 25.24 3.51 -3.79
C GLU A 49 23.93 3.87 -4.48
N ASN A 50 22.93 2.99 -4.41
CA ASN A 50 21.60 3.19 -4.99
C ASN A 50 20.70 4.09 -4.12
N TRP A 51 21.17 4.49 -2.93
CA TRP A 51 20.43 5.35 -2.00
C TRP A 51 20.80 6.82 -2.15
N THR A 52 19.79 7.69 -2.18
CA THR A 52 19.93 9.14 -2.00
C THR A 52 19.51 9.54 -0.59
N TYR A 53 20.20 10.55 -0.03
CA TYR A 53 19.97 11.03 1.32
C TYR A 53 19.85 12.55 1.37
N ASP A 54 18.98 13.04 2.25
CA ASP A 54 19.03 14.41 2.77
C ASP A 54 19.60 14.36 4.20
N GLY A 55 20.86 14.74 4.34
CA GLY A 55 21.63 14.56 5.57
C GLY A 55 21.71 13.07 5.98
N LYS A 56 20.97 12.68 7.02
CA LYS A 56 20.90 11.29 7.50
C LYS A 56 19.61 10.58 7.13
N ILE A 57 18.69 11.24 6.44
CA ILE A 57 17.37 10.71 6.09
C ILE A 57 17.46 10.13 4.69
N PRO A 58 17.17 8.84 4.47
CA PRO A 58 17.07 8.29 3.12
C PRO A 58 15.84 8.90 2.44
N THR A 59 16.00 9.36 1.20
CA THR A 59 14.96 10.07 0.46
C THR A 59 14.60 9.40 -0.86
N ALA A 60 15.50 8.61 -1.44
CA ALA A 60 15.22 7.86 -2.65
C ALA A 60 16.10 6.60 -2.72
N TYR A 61 15.60 5.61 -3.46
CA TYR A 61 16.31 4.39 -3.83
C TYR A 61 15.94 4.01 -5.25
N LYS A 62 16.91 3.51 -6.00
CA LYS A 62 16.65 2.97 -7.34
C LYS A 62 17.63 1.86 -7.68
N ASP A 63 17.08 0.73 -8.12
CA ASP A 63 17.78 -0.33 -8.81
C ASP A 63 17.01 -0.78 -10.06
N SER A 64 17.35 -1.90 -10.65
CA SER A 64 16.68 -2.41 -11.85
C SER A 64 15.26 -2.91 -11.59
N THR A 65 14.88 -3.18 -10.34
CA THR A 65 13.62 -3.84 -9.97
C THR A 65 12.66 -2.96 -9.19
N ILE A 66 13.15 -1.91 -8.53
CA ILE A 66 12.34 -1.02 -7.71
C ILE A 66 12.85 0.43 -7.76
N GLU A 67 11.93 1.37 -7.80
CA GLU A 67 12.21 2.79 -7.65
C GLU A 67 11.36 3.37 -6.52
N VAL A 68 12.01 4.06 -5.57
CA VAL A 68 11.37 4.73 -4.45
C VAL A 68 11.84 6.17 -4.39
N THR A 69 10.89 7.11 -4.27
CA THR A 69 11.16 8.52 -4.02
C THR A 69 10.30 9.02 -2.88
N SER A 70 10.81 9.95 -2.08
CA SER A 70 10.03 10.57 -1.02
C SER A 70 10.04 12.09 -1.11
N GLU A 71 8.90 12.68 -0.82
CA GLU A 71 8.71 14.12 -0.74
C GLU A 71 8.17 14.49 0.64
N LYS A 72 8.77 15.52 1.22
CA LYS A 72 8.32 16.11 2.48
C LYS A 72 7.68 17.46 2.21
N SER A 73 6.46 17.63 2.66
CA SER A 73 5.70 18.88 2.54
C SER A 73 4.95 19.21 3.84
N SER A 74 3.96 20.08 3.76
CA SER A 74 3.10 20.39 4.92
C SER A 74 1.74 20.86 4.47
N VAL A 75 0.74 20.64 5.34
CA VAL A 75 -0.61 21.15 5.22
C VAL A 75 -1.00 21.90 6.49
N THR A 76 -1.90 22.87 6.36
CA THR A 76 -2.48 23.57 7.50
C THR A 76 -3.94 23.14 7.65
N ALA A 77 -4.28 22.59 8.81
CA ALA A 77 -5.66 22.22 9.17
C ALA A 77 -6.11 22.94 10.44
N LYS A 78 -7.43 23.03 10.64
CA LYS A 78 -8.01 23.59 11.85
C LYS A 78 -8.17 22.52 12.92
N VAL A 79 -7.48 22.68 14.03
CA VAL A 79 -7.63 21.80 15.20
C VAL A 79 -8.12 22.63 16.37
N LYS A 80 -9.30 22.32 16.91
CA LYS A 80 -9.95 23.06 18.00
C LYS A 80 -10.00 24.58 17.71
N GLY A 81 -10.33 24.94 16.47
CA GLY A 81 -10.45 26.33 16.01
C GLY A 81 -9.14 27.07 15.71
N LYS A 82 -7.98 26.44 15.90
CA LYS A 82 -6.66 27.02 15.62
C LYS A 82 -6.06 26.42 14.35
N ASN A 83 -5.41 27.25 13.55
CA ASN A 83 -4.64 26.77 12.41
C ASN A 83 -3.35 26.10 12.93
N VAL A 84 -3.17 24.83 12.59
CA VAL A 84 -2.00 24.02 12.94
C VAL A 84 -1.37 23.50 11.67
N LYS A 85 -0.05 23.67 11.56
CA LYS A 85 0.74 23.15 10.43
C LYS A 85 1.18 21.74 10.73
N HIS A 86 0.89 20.82 9.81
CA HIS A 86 1.23 19.40 9.89
C HIS A 86 2.26 19.05 8.83
N GLU A 87 3.26 18.28 9.21
CA GLU A 87 4.23 17.66 8.29
C GLU A 87 3.52 16.56 7.50
N VAL A 88 3.82 16.44 6.23
CA VAL A 88 3.27 15.43 5.32
C VAL A 88 4.41 14.79 4.55
N TRP A 89 4.40 13.47 4.49
CA TRP A 89 5.28 12.67 3.65
C TRP A 89 4.48 11.94 2.58
N VAL A 90 4.99 11.95 1.36
CA VAL A 90 4.53 11.12 0.25
C VAL A 90 5.73 10.31 -0.22
N VAL A 91 5.63 8.99 -0.14
CA VAL A 91 6.64 8.06 -0.66
C VAL A 91 6.04 7.35 -1.86
N ARG A 92 6.56 7.62 -3.07
CA ARG A 92 6.14 6.95 -4.30
C ARG A 92 7.02 5.75 -4.56
N ILE A 93 6.42 4.67 -5.03
CA ILE A 93 7.06 3.36 -5.20
C ILE A 93 6.60 2.76 -6.52
N ARG A 94 7.56 2.31 -7.33
CA ARG A 94 7.30 1.49 -8.51
C ARG A 94 8.10 0.20 -8.39
N ILE A 95 7.47 -0.92 -8.61
CA ILE A 95 8.09 -2.25 -8.61
C ILE A 95 7.95 -2.90 -9.98
N GLN A 96 8.75 -3.91 -10.25
CA GLN A 96 8.73 -4.66 -11.53
C GLN A 96 7.90 -5.95 -11.44
N ASP A 97 7.76 -6.50 -10.24
CA ASP A 97 7.05 -7.75 -10.00
C ASP A 97 6.20 -7.65 -8.72
N PRO A 98 4.95 -8.15 -8.73
CA PRO A 98 4.07 -8.08 -7.56
C PRO A 98 4.64 -8.75 -6.30
N SER A 99 5.56 -9.72 -6.45
CA SER A 99 6.24 -10.36 -5.31
C SER A 99 7.11 -9.42 -4.47
N GLN A 100 7.35 -8.21 -4.96
CA GLN A 100 8.10 -7.17 -4.24
C GLN A 100 7.23 -6.36 -3.26
N LEU A 101 5.88 -6.40 -3.39
CA LEU A 101 4.93 -5.92 -2.37
C LEU A 101 4.64 -7.06 -1.40
N ARG A 102 5.02 -6.91 -0.15
CA ARG A 102 5.09 -7.99 0.82
C ARG A 102 4.57 -7.55 2.19
N THR A 103 4.25 -8.54 3.01
CA THR A 103 3.94 -8.36 4.42
C THR A 103 4.95 -9.11 5.30
N ALA A 104 5.17 -8.62 6.50
CA ALA A 104 5.97 -9.33 7.50
C ALA A 104 5.40 -9.11 8.90
N VAL A 105 5.47 -10.16 9.71
CA VAL A 105 5.05 -10.12 11.10
C VAL A 105 6.28 -10.18 12.03
N SER A 106 6.15 -9.59 13.19
CA SER A 106 7.18 -9.69 14.22
C SER A 106 7.46 -11.16 14.55
N LYS A 107 8.75 -11.55 14.53
CA LYS A 107 9.22 -12.92 14.81
C LYS A 107 8.78 -13.99 13.80
N ASP A 108 8.43 -13.59 12.60
CA ASP A 108 8.09 -14.49 11.49
C ASP A 108 7.04 -15.58 11.84
N THR A 109 6.03 -15.20 12.63
CA THR A 109 4.95 -16.11 12.99
C THR A 109 3.61 -15.41 13.10
N TYR A 110 2.65 -15.82 12.30
CA TYR A 110 1.28 -15.32 12.33
C TYR A 110 0.46 -15.81 13.55
N ASN A 111 0.86 -16.89 14.20
CA ASN A 111 0.23 -17.42 15.40
C ASN A 111 0.73 -16.72 16.67
N GLY A 112 1.75 -15.89 16.58
CA GLY A 112 2.34 -15.17 17.69
C GLY A 112 1.65 -13.84 17.99
N ARG A 113 1.71 -13.41 19.25
CA ARG A 113 1.33 -12.06 19.68
C ARG A 113 2.56 -11.17 19.88
N GLY A 114 3.65 -11.46 19.14
CA GLY A 114 4.89 -10.73 19.22
C GLY A 114 4.70 -9.30 18.72
N GLN A 115 5.46 -8.39 19.32
CA GLN A 115 5.62 -7.02 18.85
C GLN A 115 7.09 -6.71 18.73
N ALA A 116 7.43 -5.78 17.85
CA ALA A 116 8.77 -5.24 17.71
C ALA A 116 8.69 -3.81 17.19
N LYS A 117 9.82 -3.10 17.20
CA LYS A 117 9.92 -1.83 16.49
C LYS A 117 9.77 -2.07 14.99
N GLY A 118 8.98 -1.25 14.32
CA GLY A 118 8.79 -1.38 12.87
C GLY A 118 10.11 -1.35 12.09
N GLU A 119 11.08 -0.54 12.54
CA GLU A 119 12.42 -0.49 11.94
C GLU A 119 13.17 -1.84 12.03
N ASP A 120 13.00 -2.59 13.12
CA ASP A 120 13.67 -3.88 13.30
C ASP A 120 13.05 -4.95 12.40
N ILE A 121 11.70 -4.95 12.26
CA ILE A 121 11.01 -5.82 11.31
C ILE A 121 11.46 -5.49 9.88
N ALA A 122 11.45 -4.20 9.50
CA ALA A 122 11.86 -3.76 8.16
C ALA A 122 13.31 -4.12 7.82
N LYS A 123 14.23 -3.98 8.78
CA LYS A 123 15.64 -4.38 8.61
C LYS A 123 15.79 -5.88 8.42
N SER A 124 15.06 -6.70 9.19
CA SER A 124 15.14 -8.17 9.07
C SER A 124 14.67 -8.66 7.70
N LYS A 125 13.87 -7.86 6.99
CA LYS A 125 13.32 -8.16 5.65
C LYS A 125 14.04 -7.45 4.51
N ASN A 126 15.11 -6.71 4.76
CA ASN A 126 15.79 -5.87 3.77
C ASN A 126 14.79 -4.92 3.03
N ALA A 127 13.83 -4.38 3.75
CA ALA A 127 12.82 -3.52 3.18
C ALA A 127 13.43 -2.23 2.61
N VAL A 128 13.12 -1.90 1.36
CA VAL A 128 13.44 -0.61 0.75
C VAL A 128 12.53 0.47 1.35
N ALA A 129 11.22 0.24 1.31
CA ALA A 129 10.22 1.09 1.94
C ALA A 129 9.28 0.21 2.77
N ALA A 130 8.81 0.73 3.91
CA ALA A 130 7.84 0.01 4.72
C ALA A 130 6.94 0.97 5.51
N MET A 131 5.77 0.46 5.87
CA MET A 131 4.83 1.08 6.79
C MET A 131 4.26 0.04 7.76
N ASN A 132 3.62 0.50 8.84
CA ASN A 132 2.88 -0.43 9.70
C ASN A 132 1.71 -1.08 8.92
N GLY A 133 1.40 -2.31 9.28
CA GLY A 133 0.22 -3.00 8.81
C GLY A 133 -1.06 -2.60 9.55
N ASP A 134 -2.04 -3.49 9.53
CA ASP A 134 -3.29 -3.32 10.24
C ASP A 134 -3.21 -3.81 11.70
N PHE A 135 -4.33 -3.89 12.39
CA PHE A 135 -4.41 -4.25 13.81
C PHE A 135 -4.22 -5.74 14.11
N PHE A 136 -3.34 -6.42 13.42
CA PHE A 136 -3.20 -7.87 13.43
C PHE A 136 -3.17 -8.50 14.84
N LYS A 137 -2.51 -7.86 15.81
CA LYS A 137 -2.41 -8.37 17.18
C LYS A 137 -3.65 -8.09 18.03
N TYR A 138 -4.11 -6.85 18.00
CA TYR A 138 -5.18 -6.40 18.90
C TYR A 138 -6.55 -6.87 18.45
N GLU A 139 -6.67 -7.14 17.16
CA GLU A 139 -7.89 -7.51 16.50
C GLU A 139 -7.86 -8.95 16.00
N ASN A 140 -7.28 -9.85 16.80
CA ASN A 140 -7.22 -11.30 16.52
C ASN A 140 -8.58 -11.90 16.19
N ASP A 141 -9.65 -11.25 16.63
CA ASP A 141 -11.01 -11.69 16.48
C ASP A 141 -11.75 -10.89 15.39
N VAL A 142 -11.07 -10.19 14.50
CA VAL A 142 -11.68 -9.36 13.45
C VAL A 142 -11.07 -9.63 12.10
N GLY A 143 -11.94 -9.65 11.08
CA GLY A 143 -11.57 -9.63 9.69
C GLY A 143 -11.24 -10.99 9.09
N TYR A 144 -11.11 -10.95 7.78
CA TYR A 144 -10.65 -12.05 6.93
C TYR A 144 -9.18 -11.78 6.61
N VAL A 145 -8.28 -12.67 7.07
CA VAL A 145 -6.84 -12.41 7.02
C VAL A 145 -6.13 -13.41 6.13
N VAL A 146 -5.59 -12.90 5.04
CA VAL A 146 -4.64 -13.58 4.16
C VAL A 146 -3.34 -12.78 4.17
N ARG A 147 -2.19 -13.43 4.20
CA ARG A 147 -0.87 -12.81 4.09
C ARG A 147 0.01 -13.63 3.14
N GLN A 148 0.49 -12.99 2.08
CA GLN A 148 1.30 -13.60 1.02
C GLN A 148 0.68 -14.91 0.47
N GLY A 149 -0.64 -14.91 0.26
CA GLY A 149 -1.40 -16.06 -0.24
C GLY A 149 -1.74 -17.12 0.82
N GLU A 150 -1.22 -17.00 2.04
CA GLU A 150 -1.56 -17.92 3.14
C GLU A 150 -2.82 -17.42 3.87
N PHE A 151 -3.87 -18.26 3.89
CA PHE A 151 -5.07 -18.00 4.67
C PHE A 151 -4.81 -18.26 6.16
N ILE A 152 -5.01 -17.24 6.98
CA ILE A 152 -4.70 -17.28 8.41
C ILE A 152 -5.96 -17.43 9.25
N ARG A 153 -7.02 -16.68 8.96
CA ARG A 153 -8.29 -16.74 9.69
C ARG A 153 -9.43 -16.03 9.00
N ASP A 154 -10.63 -16.46 9.32
CA ASP A 154 -11.85 -15.69 9.12
C ASP A 154 -12.50 -15.36 10.47
N ALA A 155 -12.67 -14.11 10.75
CA ALA A 155 -13.29 -13.58 11.95
C ALA A 155 -14.22 -12.39 11.64
N THR A 156 -14.80 -12.38 10.44
CA THR A 156 -15.67 -11.28 9.96
C THR A 156 -16.98 -11.18 10.72
N ASP A 157 -17.50 -12.30 11.24
CA ASP A 157 -18.74 -12.35 12.04
C ASP A 157 -18.55 -11.97 13.50
N THR A 158 -17.40 -11.38 13.81
CA THR A 158 -17.01 -11.23 15.18
C THR A 158 -17.71 -10.15 15.96
N LYS A 159 -17.50 -10.31 17.14
CA LYS A 159 -17.81 -9.82 18.50
C LYS A 159 -17.81 -8.29 18.66
N ARG A 160 -17.30 -7.49 17.71
CA ARG A 160 -17.45 -6.04 17.76
C ARG A 160 -18.88 -5.65 17.44
N LYS A 161 -19.71 -5.62 18.48
CA LYS A 161 -21.09 -5.19 18.39
C LYS A 161 -21.25 -3.83 19.08
N LYS A 162 -21.78 -2.87 18.36
CA LYS A 162 -22.32 -1.65 18.97
C LYS A 162 -23.83 -1.65 18.77
N LYS A 163 -24.58 -1.40 19.83
CA LYS A 163 -26.06 -1.47 19.81
C LYS A 163 -26.61 -2.82 19.29
N GLY A 164 -25.87 -3.92 19.54
CA GLY A 164 -26.32 -5.27 19.15
C GLY A 164 -26.09 -5.67 17.70
N GLN A 165 -25.57 -4.74 16.87
CA GLN A 165 -25.26 -5.02 15.46
C GLN A 165 -23.74 -5.19 15.24
N PRO A 166 -23.31 -6.13 14.38
CA PRO A 166 -21.92 -6.24 13.99
C PRO A 166 -21.45 -4.93 13.32
N ILE A 167 -20.23 -4.52 13.60
CA ILE A 167 -19.56 -3.47 12.84
C ILE A 167 -18.89 -4.13 11.64
N CYS A 168 -19.29 -3.73 10.44
CA CYS A 168 -18.66 -4.18 9.20
C CYS A 168 -17.69 -3.11 8.73
N PHE A 169 -16.46 -3.54 8.46
CA PHE A 169 -15.38 -2.68 8.00
C PHE A 169 -15.14 -2.90 6.50
N ASP A 170 -14.65 -1.88 5.82
CA ASP A 170 -14.10 -2.07 4.49
C ASP A 170 -12.86 -2.95 4.58
N MET A 171 -12.63 -3.75 3.56
CA MET A 171 -11.43 -4.58 3.44
C MET A 171 -10.67 -4.19 2.17
N LEU A 172 -9.37 -3.96 2.31
CA LEU A 172 -8.46 -3.90 1.18
C LEU A 172 -8.03 -5.33 0.83
N VAL A 173 -8.16 -5.69 -0.43
CA VAL A 173 -7.63 -6.92 -1.03
C VAL A 173 -6.50 -6.55 -1.98
N VAL A 174 -5.39 -7.26 -1.88
CA VAL A 174 -4.28 -7.24 -2.85
C VAL A 174 -4.25 -8.59 -3.54
N ASP A 175 -4.26 -8.61 -4.87
CA ASP A 175 -4.20 -9.85 -5.64
C ASP A 175 -2.75 -10.25 -6.02
N ASN A 176 -2.62 -11.38 -6.70
CA ASN A 176 -1.32 -11.92 -7.15
C ASN A 176 -0.64 -11.10 -8.26
N GLU A 177 -1.31 -10.11 -8.82
CA GLU A 177 -0.73 -9.15 -9.77
C GLU A 177 -0.38 -7.81 -9.07
N GLY A 178 -0.60 -7.71 -7.75
CA GLY A 178 -0.36 -6.51 -6.96
C GLY A 178 -1.45 -5.45 -7.08
N ASP A 179 -2.58 -5.76 -7.69
CA ASP A 179 -3.69 -4.83 -7.84
C ASP A 179 -4.57 -4.79 -6.58
N PHE A 180 -5.09 -3.60 -6.28
CA PHE A 180 -5.90 -3.31 -5.11
C PHE A 180 -7.38 -3.33 -5.43
N TYR A 181 -8.15 -3.87 -4.49
CA TYR A 181 -9.60 -3.85 -4.50
C TYR A 181 -10.13 -3.50 -3.11
N VAL A 182 -11.29 -2.86 -3.07
CA VAL A 182 -12.00 -2.60 -1.82
C VAL A 182 -13.29 -3.41 -1.78
N VAL A 183 -13.44 -4.25 -0.76
CA VAL A 183 -14.70 -4.93 -0.46
C VAL A 183 -15.38 -4.14 0.66
N PRO A 184 -16.43 -3.36 0.36
CA PRO A 184 -17.10 -2.53 1.36
C PRO A 184 -17.84 -3.40 2.37
N GLN A 185 -17.79 -3.01 3.66
CA GLN A 185 -18.51 -3.70 4.74
C GLN A 185 -18.33 -5.23 4.70
N ALA A 186 -17.09 -5.67 4.50
CA ALA A 186 -16.73 -7.05 4.20
C ALA A 186 -17.05 -8.02 5.34
N ARG A 187 -17.92 -8.97 5.04
CA ARG A 187 -18.12 -10.21 5.81
C ARG A 187 -17.71 -11.38 4.93
N THR A 188 -17.62 -12.57 5.51
CA THR A 188 -17.28 -13.80 4.79
C THR A 188 -18.01 -13.91 3.47
N LYS A 189 -19.33 -13.72 3.47
CA LYS A 189 -20.17 -13.84 2.27
C LYS A 189 -19.81 -12.86 1.17
N GLU A 190 -19.60 -11.58 1.51
CA GLU A 190 -19.22 -10.55 0.54
C GLU A 190 -17.80 -10.80 0.00
N ILE A 191 -16.91 -11.32 0.82
CA ILE A 191 -15.53 -11.66 0.44
C ILE A 191 -15.52 -12.86 -0.50
N GLU A 192 -16.23 -13.93 -0.15
CA GLU A 192 -16.34 -15.13 -1.00
C GLU A 192 -16.97 -14.80 -2.36
N ALA A 193 -18.06 -14.01 -2.36
CA ALA A 193 -18.67 -13.55 -3.60
C ALA A 193 -17.69 -12.71 -4.43
N PHE A 194 -16.93 -11.79 -3.82
CA PHE A 194 -15.92 -11.01 -4.53
C PHE A 194 -14.84 -11.92 -5.15
N ILE A 195 -14.36 -12.92 -4.42
CA ILE A 195 -13.36 -13.87 -4.93
C ILE A 195 -13.92 -14.66 -6.13
N GLU A 196 -15.13 -15.21 -5.99
CA GLU A 196 -15.75 -16.05 -7.04
C GLU A 196 -16.14 -15.23 -8.27
N GLU A 197 -16.70 -14.04 -8.09
CA GLU A 197 -17.29 -13.25 -9.17
C GLU A 197 -16.28 -12.29 -9.83
N THR A 198 -15.24 -11.87 -9.08
CA THR A 198 -14.28 -10.84 -9.56
C THR A 198 -12.89 -11.41 -9.82
N LEU A 199 -12.28 -12.10 -8.87
CA LEU A 199 -10.88 -12.55 -9.00
C LEU A 199 -10.76 -13.84 -9.82
N THR A 200 -11.54 -14.87 -9.46
CA THR A 200 -11.44 -16.19 -10.09
C THR A 200 -11.64 -16.18 -11.61
N PRO A 201 -12.61 -15.43 -12.18
CA PRO A 201 -12.79 -15.38 -13.64
C PRO A 201 -11.62 -14.74 -14.39
N GLN A 202 -10.79 -13.97 -13.68
CA GLN A 202 -9.57 -13.33 -14.22
C GLN A 202 -8.32 -14.17 -13.98
N GLY A 203 -8.44 -15.36 -13.36
CA GLY A 203 -7.29 -16.19 -12.96
C GLY A 203 -6.47 -15.58 -11.81
N ARG A 204 -7.06 -14.63 -11.06
CA ARG A 204 -6.40 -13.94 -9.95
C ARG A 204 -6.70 -14.60 -8.61
N THR A 205 -5.79 -14.45 -7.67
CA THR A 205 -5.89 -14.98 -6.30
C THR A 205 -5.60 -13.89 -5.28
N VAL A 206 -6.13 -14.06 -4.06
CA VAL A 206 -5.87 -13.15 -2.96
C VAL A 206 -4.46 -13.40 -2.40
N MET A 207 -3.66 -12.34 -2.33
CA MET A 207 -2.33 -12.37 -1.71
C MET A 207 -2.34 -11.79 -0.30
N ASP A 208 -2.92 -10.61 -0.14
CA ASP A 208 -3.02 -9.96 1.17
C ASP A 208 -4.40 -9.34 1.35
N THR A 209 -4.89 -9.33 2.59
CA THR A 209 -6.11 -8.62 2.97
C THR A 209 -5.86 -7.76 4.19
N PHE A 210 -6.36 -6.54 4.18
CA PHE A 210 -6.26 -5.63 5.33
C PHE A 210 -7.63 -5.16 5.75
N ASN A 211 -7.83 -5.13 7.06
CA ASN A 211 -9.14 -4.85 7.65
C ASN A 211 -9.09 -3.54 8.46
N LEU A 212 -10.24 -3.07 8.83
CA LEU A 212 -10.45 -1.90 9.68
C LEU A 212 -10.39 -0.55 8.96
N GLY A 213 -9.67 -0.35 7.92
CA GLY A 213 -9.63 0.83 7.05
C GLY A 213 -9.95 2.18 7.67
N PRO A 214 -10.85 2.94 7.11
CA PRO A 214 -11.64 2.69 5.88
C PRO A 214 -10.87 2.91 4.58
N ALA A 215 -11.51 2.58 3.44
CA ALA A 215 -11.10 3.12 2.17
C ALA A 215 -11.32 4.65 2.16
N LEU A 216 -10.33 5.39 1.67
CA LEU A 216 -10.33 6.86 1.62
C LEU A 216 -10.62 7.35 0.20
N VAL A 217 -10.12 6.64 -0.80
CA VAL A 217 -10.34 6.88 -2.23
C VAL A 217 -10.65 5.54 -2.88
N ILE A 218 -11.65 5.50 -3.75
CA ILE A 218 -12.00 4.34 -4.60
C ILE A 218 -12.25 4.89 -6.01
N ASP A 219 -11.62 4.30 -7.00
CA ASP A 219 -11.70 4.69 -8.42
C ASP A 219 -11.40 6.20 -8.65
N GLY A 220 -10.48 6.75 -7.86
CA GLY A 220 -10.13 8.16 -7.89
C GLY A 220 -11.08 9.10 -7.13
N GLU A 221 -12.16 8.57 -6.57
CA GLU A 221 -13.17 9.37 -5.86
C GLU A 221 -12.98 9.32 -4.35
N VAL A 222 -12.93 10.49 -3.70
CA VAL A 222 -12.89 10.60 -2.24
C VAL A 222 -14.17 10.08 -1.62
N GLN A 223 -14.06 9.19 -0.64
CA GLN A 223 -15.21 8.53 -0.03
C GLN A 223 -15.83 9.36 1.10
N ASP A 224 -17.16 9.36 1.19
CA ASP A 224 -17.91 9.92 2.33
C ASP A 224 -17.85 8.97 3.54
N ILE A 225 -16.72 9.00 4.23
CA ILE A 225 -16.45 8.14 5.39
C ILE A 225 -17.45 8.40 6.50
N ALA A 226 -17.86 9.65 6.70
CA ALA A 226 -18.75 10.04 7.80
C ALA A 226 -20.14 9.37 7.69
N SER A 227 -20.63 9.15 6.49
CA SER A 227 -21.91 8.49 6.21
C SER A 227 -21.84 6.96 6.28
N SER A 228 -20.63 6.37 6.36
CA SER A 228 -20.48 4.92 6.44
C SER A 228 -21.10 4.34 7.72
N GLN A 229 -21.65 3.12 7.63
CA GLN A 229 -22.24 2.44 8.79
C GLN A 229 -21.23 2.30 9.94
N ALA A 230 -19.99 1.95 9.64
CA ALA A 230 -18.95 1.78 10.64
C ALA A 230 -18.62 3.10 11.36
N ALA A 231 -18.51 4.22 10.63
CA ALA A 231 -18.27 5.53 11.21
C ALA A 231 -19.43 5.98 12.11
N GLN A 232 -20.69 5.80 11.67
CA GLN A 232 -21.88 6.13 12.46
C GLN A 232 -22.00 5.27 13.73
N GLN A 233 -21.45 4.08 13.73
CA GLN A 233 -21.32 3.22 14.90
C GLN A 233 -20.09 3.59 15.76
N GLY A 234 -19.34 4.64 15.38
CA GLY A 234 -18.19 5.18 16.12
C GLY A 234 -16.89 4.41 15.89
N ALA A 235 -16.80 3.69 14.77
CA ALA A 235 -15.54 3.12 14.31
C ALA A 235 -14.63 4.20 13.69
N TYR A 236 -13.37 3.81 13.40
CA TYR A 236 -12.33 4.58 12.71
C TYR A 236 -11.81 5.82 13.43
N GLN A 237 -12.46 6.30 14.49
CA GLN A 237 -12.16 7.64 15.06
C GLN A 237 -12.06 8.71 13.95
N TRP A 238 -13.00 8.68 13.01
CA TRP A 238 -12.94 9.40 11.73
C TRP A 238 -12.90 10.93 11.88
N ASN A 239 -13.54 11.45 12.92
CA ASN A 239 -13.65 12.88 13.23
C ASN A 239 -12.62 13.38 14.26
N TYR A 240 -11.68 12.54 14.69
CA TYR A 240 -10.63 12.95 15.62
C TYR A 240 -9.36 13.33 14.84
N PRO A 241 -8.85 14.57 15.00
CA PRO A 241 -7.54 14.94 14.48
C PRO A 241 -6.44 14.10 15.14
N GLN A 242 -5.70 13.36 14.33
CA GLN A 242 -4.56 12.56 14.79
C GLN A 242 -3.61 12.26 13.64
N GLN A 243 -2.50 11.62 13.94
CA GLN A 243 -1.57 11.14 12.92
C GLN A 243 -2.21 10.05 12.08
N ARG A 244 -2.01 10.15 10.75
CA ARG A 244 -2.62 9.25 9.77
C ARG A 244 -1.56 8.67 8.84
N ILE A 245 -1.82 7.47 8.35
CA ILE A 245 -1.02 6.82 7.31
C ILE A 245 -1.92 5.98 6.41
N ALA A 246 -1.65 6.02 5.11
CA ALA A 246 -2.39 5.28 4.10
C ALA A 246 -1.45 4.64 3.08
N LEU A 247 -1.87 3.49 2.54
CA LEU A 247 -1.30 2.89 1.35
C LEU A 247 -2.21 3.22 0.16
N VAL A 248 -1.60 3.62 -0.95
CA VAL A 248 -2.28 4.10 -2.15
C VAL A 248 -1.78 3.30 -3.35
N GLN A 249 -2.68 2.86 -4.22
CA GLN A 249 -2.35 2.41 -5.56
C GLN A 249 -2.62 3.52 -6.55
N THR A 250 -1.65 3.85 -7.40
CA THR A 250 -1.74 4.89 -8.44
C THR A 250 -1.79 4.29 -9.84
N GLY A 251 -1.27 3.09 -10.01
CA GLY A 251 -1.25 2.34 -11.24
C GLY A 251 -0.91 0.87 -10.99
N HIS A 252 -0.86 0.07 -12.04
CA HIS A 252 -0.38 -1.30 -11.92
C HIS A 252 1.09 -1.28 -11.50
N LEU A 253 1.42 -1.95 -10.40
CA LEU A 253 2.74 -1.99 -9.75
C LEU A 253 3.28 -0.59 -9.37
N GLU A 254 2.41 0.41 -9.25
CA GLU A 254 2.72 1.77 -8.82
C GLU A 254 1.92 2.14 -7.57
N TYR A 255 2.62 2.58 -6.53
CA TYR A 255 2.04 2.82 -5.22
C TYR A 255 2.55 4.11 -4.60
N ALA A 256 1.85 4.57 -3.57
CA ALA A 256 2.36 5.58 -2.67
C ALA A 256 2.01 5.24 -1.21
N ILE A 257 2.88 5.68 -0.29
CA ILE A 257 2.55 5.74 1.13
C ILE A 257 2.43 7.22 1.47
N VAL A 258 1.28 7.61 2.03
CA VAL A 258 1.03 8.98 2.49
C VAL A 258 0.94 8.97 4.01
N GLU A 259 1.72 9.84 4.65
CA GLU A 259 1.69 10.04 6.10
C GLU A 259 1.45 11.52 6.41
N ALA A 260 0.57 11.79 7.37
CA ALA A 260 0.34 13.13 7.90
C ALA A 260 0.53 13.14 9.41
N PHE A 261 1.47 13.98 9.86
CA PHE A 261 1.79 14.14 11.27
C PHE A 261 0.59 14.57 12.11
N GLY A 262 0.48 14.01 13.31
CA GLY A 262 -0.51 14.38 14.31
C GLY A 262 -0.07 14.01 15.72
N GLN A 263 -0.88 14.36 16.71
CA GLN A 263 -0.72 14.00 18.10
C GLN A 263 -1.79 12.96 18.50
N THR A 264 -1.47 12.16 19.51
CA THR A 264 -2.40 11.15 20.02
C THR A 264 -3.52 11.71 20.89
N ASP A 265 -3.38 12.96 21.35
CA ASP A 265 -4.33 13.67 22.22
C ASP A 265 -5.31 14.58 21.45
N SER A 266 -5.36 14.46 20.13
CA SER A 266 -6.18 15.31 19.25
C SER A 266 -5.87 16.81 19.34
N THR A 267 -4.65 17.20 19.70
CA THR A 267 -4.18 18.59 19.67
C THR A 267 -3.53 18.98 18.35
N ALA A 268 -3.20 18.00 17.52
CA ALA A 268 -2.69 18.18 16.17
C ALA A 268 -3.00 16.94 15.33
N GLY A 269 -3.16 17.09 14.01
CA GLY A 269 -3.42 16.02 13.06
C GLY A 269 -4.60 16.33 12.14
N LEU A 270 -4.98 15.33 11.35
CA LEU A 270 -6.09 15.39 10.42
C LEU A 270 -7.21 14.42 10.83
N THR A 271 -8.45 14.82 10.60
CA THR A 271 -9.56 13.89 10.52
C THR A 271 -9.39 12.96 9.32
N LEU A 272 -10.14 11.85 9.24
CA LEU A 272 -10.04 10.98 8.05
C LEU A 272 -10.55 11.65 6.77
N MET A 273 -11.55 12.54 6.87
CA MET A 273 -12.03 13.30 5.72
C MET A 273 -10.93 14.25 5.19
N GLU A 274 -10.35 15.07 6.08
CA GLU A 274 -9.24 15.95 5.70
C GLU A 274 -8.04 15.18 5.16
N PHE A 275 -7.80 13.97 5.66
CA PHE A 275 -6.71 13.11 5.18
C PHE A 275 -7.01 12.53 3.80
N ALA A 276 -8.26 12.13 3.52
CA ALA A 276 -8.69 11.67 2.20
C ALA A 276 -8.58 12.80 1.16
N GLU A 277 -9.01 14.01 1.49
CA GLU A 277 -8.85 15.20 0.65
C GLU A 277 -7.37 15.53 0.39
N LEU A 278 -6.53 15.44 1.42
CA LEU A 278 -5.08 15.61 1.30
C LEU A 278 -4.46 14.59 0.34
N ILE A 279 -4.88 13.32 0.42
CA ILE A 279 -4.39 12.28 -0.50
C ILE A 279 -4.79 12.64 -1.94
N ALA A 280 -6.03 13.02 -2.19
CA ALA A 280 -6.48 13.42 -3.53
C ALA A 280 -5.71 14.66 -4.05
N GLU A 281 -5.30 15.58 -3.17
CA GLU A 281 -4.47 16.73 -3.55
C GLU A 281 -3.02 16.33 -3.86
N LYS A 282 -2.39 15.53 -2.99
CA LYS A 282 -0.95 15.20 -3.09
C LYS A 282 -0.65 14.04 -4.03
N VAL A 283 -1.62 13.17 -4.26
CA VAL A 283 -1.55 11.98 -5.11
C VAL A 283 -2.77 11.99 -6.05
N PRO A 284 -2.83 12.94 -7.01
CA PRO A 284 -4.01 13.12 -7.87
C PRO A 284 -4.26 11.92 -8.81
N ASP A 285 -3.30 11.04 -8.95
CA ASP A 285 -3.36 9.77 -9.66
C ASP A 285 -3.79 8.59 -8.77
N ALA A 286 -4.19 8.83 -7.52
CA ALA A 286 -4.67 7.79 -6.62
C ALA A 286 -5.92 7.11 -7.19
N LYS A 287 -5.85 5.79 -7.39
CA LYS A 287 -6.98 4.95 -7.78
C LYS A 287 -7.69 4.40 -6.54
N ILE A 288 -6.92 3.81 -5.65
CA ILE A 288 -7.39 3.31 -4.37
C ILE A 288 -6.45 3.82 -3.28
N ALA A 289 -7.01 4.39 -2.22
CA ALA A 289 -6.28 4.74 -1.02
C ALA A 289 -6.98 4.13 0.20
N TYR A 290 -6.21 3.46 1.05
CA TYR A 290 -6.73 2.76 2.22
C TYR A 290 -5.98 3.16 3.49
N ASN A 291 -6.74 3.51 4.53
CA ASN A 291 -6.19 3.96 5.81
C ASN A 291 -5.70 2.78 6.66
N PHE A 292 -4.58 2.99 7.34
CA PHE A 292 -4.02 2.03 8.29
C PHE A 292 -3.98 2.60 9.71
N ASP A 293 -3.50 1.81 10.68
CA ASP A 293 -3.42 2.23 12.08
C ASP A 293 -2.54 3.48 12.22
N GLY A 294 -3.15 4.52 12.78
CA GLY A 294 -2.54 5.82 12.98
C GLY A 294 -1.92 5.99 14.38
N GLY A 295 -1.76 7.24 14.77
CA GLY A 295 -1.27 7.60 16.10
C GLY A 295 0.08 6.96 16.41
N GLY A 296 0.21 6.33 17.58
CA GLY A 296 1.46 5.71 18.05
C GLY A 296 1.92 4.48 17.25
N SER A 297 1.08 3.90 16.40
CA SER A 297 1.46 2.79 15.50
C SER A 297 2.12 3.27 14.21
N THR A 298 1.98 4.54 13.85
CA THR A 298 2.46 5.07 12.57
C THR A 298 3.97 4.87 12.41
N ASN A 299 4.33 4.10 11.41
CA ASN A 299 5.69 3.87 10.98
C ASN A 299 5.79 4.13 9.48
N LEU A 300 6.65 5.06 9.08
CA LEU A 300 7.06 5.26 7.69
C LEU A 300 8.57 5.09 7.64
N ILE A 301 9.02 4.07 6.94
CA ILE A 301 10.40 3.56 7.03
C ILE A 301 11.00 3.48 5.64
N LEU A 302 12.20 4.04 5.47
CA LEU A 302 13.06 3.83 4.30
C LEU A 302 14.42 3.32 4.76
N ASN A 303 14.96 2.31 4.08
CA ASN A 303 16.25 1.70 4.43
C ASN A 303 16.35 1.30 5.92
N GLY A 304 15.30 0.67 6.44
CA GLY A 304 15.24 0.28 7.85
C GLY A 304 15.28 1.44 8.84
N LYS A 305 15.02 2.67 8.40
CA LYS A 305 15.03 3.88 9.23
C LYS A 305 13.69 4.61 9.14
N LYS A 306 13.10 4.88 10.28
CA LYS A 306 11.88 5.67 10.36
C LYS A 306 12.16 7.12 9.98
N ILE A 307 11.43 7.64 8.98
CA ILE A 307 11.60 9.01 8.46
C ILE A 307 10.57 10.00 8.99
N CYS A 308 9.38 9.54 9.41
CA CYS A 308 8.37 10.38 10.03
C CYS A 308 8.55 10.49 11.56
N LYS A 309 8.00 11.54 12.15
CA LYS A 309 7.86 11.67 13.59
C LYS A 309 6.61 10.92 14.05
N THR A 310 6.67 10.22 15.18
CA THR A 310 5.53 9.52 15.74
C THR A 310 5.46 9.74 17.24
N PRO A 311 4.61 10.64 17.72
CA PRO A 311 4.39 10.82 19.15
C PRO A 311 3.79 9.54 19.77
N GLY A 312 4.33 9.15 20.94
CA GLY A 312 3.88 7.93 21.62
C GLY A 312 4.13 6.66 20.81
N LEU A 313 5.23 6.63 20.02
CA LEU A 313 5.61 5.46 19.21
C LEU A 313 5.59 4.19 20.04
N ARG A 314 4.90 3.18 19.55
CA ARG A 314 4.79 1.84 20.14
C ARG A 314 5.34 0.76 19.21
N GLU A 315 5.63 -0.38 19.77
CA GLU A 315 5.92 -1.58 19.00
C GLU A 315 4.66 -2.03 18.23
N ILE A 316 4.86 -2.62 17.05
CA ILE A 316 3.81 -3.08 16.15
C ILE A 316 3.94 -4.58 15.87
N THR A 317 2.90 -5.19 15.37
CA THR A 317 2.87 -6.64 15.09
C THR A 317 3.33 -6.97 13.69
N ASP A 318 3.04 -6.11 12.72
CA ASP A 318 3.27 -6.36 11.30
C ASP A 318 3.60 -5.09 10.54
N ILE A 319 4.21 -5.27 9.38
CA ILE A 319 4.48 -4.24 8.39
C ILE A 319 4.02 -4.68 7.02
N ILE A 320 3.71 -3.69 6.18
CA ILE A 320 3.69 -3.81 4.72
C ILE A 320 5.01 -3.24 4.23
N TYR A 321 5.67 -3.92 3.29
CA TYR A 321 6.94 -3.44 2.78
C TYR A 321 7.14 -3.75 1.30
N PHE A 322 8.01 -2.96 0.69
CA PHE A 322 8.47 -3.11 -0.68
C PHE A 322 9.94 -3.49 -0.67
N ALA A 323 10.30 -4.47 -1.47
CA ALA A 323 11.63 -5.07 -1.48
C ALA A 323 12.29 -4.99 -2.84
N SER A 324 13.62 -4.89 -2.85
CA SER A 324 14.41 -5.12 -4.06
C SER A 324 14.46 -6.62 -4.38
N ALA A 325 14.43 -6.93 -5.67
CA ALA A 325 14.69 -8.26 -6.22
C ALA A 325 15.99 -8.29 -7.05
N GLU A 326 16.76 -7.18 -7.05
CA GLU A 326 17.96 -7.07 -7.89
C GLU A 326 19.00 -8.12 -7.53
N GLY A 327 19.39 -8.92 -8.55
CA GLY A 327 20.36 -9.98 -8.36
C GLY A 327 19.85 -11.19 -7.57
N TYR A 328 18.54 -11.29 -7.33
CA TYR A 328 17.98 -12.51 -6.77
C TYR A 328 18.14 -13.68 -7.75
N VAL A 329 18.65 -14.78 -7.25
CA VAL A 329 18.77 -16.06 -7.98
C VAL A 329 18.04 -17.11 -7.15
N GLU A 330 17.11 -17.79 -7.78
CA GLU A 330 16.42 -18.93 -7.15
C GLU A 330 17.42 -20.07 -6.95
N GLU A 331 17.59 -20.55 -5.71
CA GLU A 331 18.51 -21.64 -5.35
C GLU A 331 17.95 -23.02 -5.71
#